data_97bc67d7cfb9d06e8eaf1046627e949e
#
_entry.id   97bc67d7cfb9d06e8eaf1046627e949e
#
_cell.length_a   1.000
_cell.length_b   1.000
_cell.length_c   1.000
_cell.angle_alpha   90.00
_cell.angle_beta   90.00
_cell.angle_gamma   90.00
#
_symmetry.space_group_name_H-M   'P 1'
#
loop_
_entity.id
_entity.type
_entity.pdbx_description
1 polymer ?
#
loop_
_entity_poly.entity_id
_entity_poly.type
_entity_poly.pdbx_seq_one_letter_code
_entity_poly.pdbx_strand_id
1 'polypeptide(L)'
;MTKDHFDFTFERVKLFSGFDGKECKIYPRLIVTEQNVFLTYGMLLLSGSDVFNDTYFAKSVDGGKTFDEPRKLERLETRKDGIRTIFSPATEYYSKYHKKWFVFGRNTSYEHEKHPILLGGIAIGEAKYILRDSETGDYTGDVMSLPLPFEYVSATPHAQIVEFENGDLLLTFYVTPKGEIKSKALSVRYRYENGAFSIAQAGEALSFPDAARGLDEPSVAKHGDCYYMTLRTDEQGLVSVSNDGLHFSAPTPWRWDDGSILQNYNTMQRWIRSDGDLYLAYTRRGAHNDHVFRHRAPIFMARFDAEQMCLVRDSEVILVPELGARLGNFTVTQISEKEIWLLTAEWMQPIGCEKYGSDNSIWIAKIRFA
;
A
#
# COMPACT_ATOMS: atom_id res chain seq x y z
N MET A 1 29.68 18.63 -15.18
CA MET A 1 28.37 18.65 -14.49
C MET A 1 28.51 17.76 -13.29
N THR A 2 28.59 18.33 -12.12
CA THR A 2 28.71 17.63 -10.83
C THR A 2 27.44 16.81 -10.62
N LYS A 3 27.58 15.50 -10.41
CA LYS A 3 26.51 14.70 -9.85
C LYS A 3 26.15 15.32 -8.51
N ASP A 4 24.97 15.93 -8.41
CA ASP A 4 24.43 16.36 -7.14
C ASP A 4 24.42 15.15 -6.22
N HIS A 5 25.08 15.26 -5.06
CA HIS A 5 25.02 14.23 -4.02
C HIS A 5 23.59 14.17 -3.56
N PHE A 6 22.94 13.02 -3.73
CA PHE A 6 21.67 12.77 -3.06
C PHE A 6 21.92 12.88 -1.55
N ASP A 7 21.04 13.59 -0.85
CA ASP A 7 21.11 13.70 0.61
C ASP A 7 20.66 12.41 1.31
N PHE A 8 20.76 11.26 0.63
CA PHE A 8 20.43 9.96 1.13
C PHE A 8 21.34 8.87 0.55
N THR A 9 21.44 7.78 1.30
CA THR A 9 21.99 6.50 0.87
C THR A 9 20.94 5.42 0.98
N PHE A 10 21.11 4.31 0.27
CA PHE A 10 20.24 3.15 0.46
C PHE A 10 20.96 1.83 0.22
N GLU A 11 20.52 0.81 0.93
CA GLU A 11 20.94 -0.58 0.75
C GLU A 11 19.73 -1.47 0.45
N ARG A 12 19.98 -2.59 -0.22
CA ARG A 12 18.95 -3.57 -0.56
C ARG A 12 19.20 -4.88 0.16
N VAL A 13 18.16 -5.41 0.76
CA VAL A 13 18.18 -6.71 1.42
C VAL A 13 17.12 -7.59 0.78
N LYS A 14 17.45 -8.86 0.54
CA LYS A 14 16.55 -9.88 -0.01
C LYS A 14 16.29 -10.93 1.04
N LEU A 15 15.02 -11.19 1.36
CA LEU A 15 14.60 -12.11 2.42
C LEU A 15 13.60 -13.14 1.88
N PHE A 16 13.55 -14.28 2.54
CA PHE A 16 12.50 -15.29 2.37
C PHE A 16 12.28 -15.70 0.92
N SER A 17 13.36 -16.00 0.20
CA SER A 17 13.31 -16.50 -1.18
C SER A 17 12.63 -17.88 -1.27
N GLY A 18 12.28 -18.26 -2.47
CA GLY A 18 11.70 -19.56 -2.79
C GLY A 18 10.32 -19.45 -3.42
N PHE A 19 10.16 -20.09 -4.57
CA PHE A 19 8.96 -20.14 -5.36
C PHE A 19 8.58 -21.59 -5.67
N ASP A 20 7.36 -22.01 -5.30
CA ASP A 20 6.86 -23.38 -5.48
C ASP A 20 5.97 -23.56 -6.72
N GLY A 21 5.72 -22.47 -7.46
CA GLY A 21 4.86 -22.47 -8.65
C GLY A 21 3.35 -22.50 -8.37
N LYS A 22 2.91 -22.48 -7.10
CA LYS A 22 1.50 -22.58 -6.70
C LYS A 22 0.98 -21.29 -6.08
N GLU A 23 1.79 -20.68 -5.24
CA GLU A 23 1.45 -19.42 -4.57
C GLU A 23 2.65 -18.47 -4.53
N CYS A 24 2.40 -17.20 -4.32
CA CYS A 24 3.45 -16.20 -4.20
C CYS A 24 3.19 -15.21 -3.06
N LYS A 25 4.29 -14.67 -2.53
CA LYS A 25 4.28 -13.63 -1.51
C LYS A 25 3.80 -12.33 -2.11
N ILE A 26 2.97 -11.61 -1.35
CA ILE A 26 2.43 -10.31 -1.74
C ILE A 26 2.29 -9.41 -0.51
N TYR A 27 2.17 -8.11 -0.73
CA TYR A 27 1.88 -7.11 0.30
C TYR A 27 2.78 -7.22 1.54
N PRO A 28 4.12 -7.26 1.43
CA PRO A 28 4.96 -7.24 2.61
C PRO A 28 4.81 -5.90 3.35
N ARG A 29 4.73 -5.96 4.67
CA ARG A 29 4.61 -4.80 5.55
C ARG A 29 5.59 -4.93 6.69
N LEU A 30 6.09 -3.79 7.15
CA LEU A 30 6.91 -3.73 8.33
C LEU A 30 6.21 -2.86 9.38
N ILE A 31 6.10 -3.38 10.59
CA ILE A 31 5.53 -2.66 11.72
C ILE A 31 6.58 -2.56 12.81
N VAL A 32 6.81 -1.33 13.24
CA VAL A 32 7.71 -1.02 14.35
C VAL A 32 6.86 -0.68 15.57
N THR A 33 6.90 -1.56 16.58
CA THR A 33 6.28 -1.33 17.88
C THR A 33 7.30 -0.72 18.85
N GLU A 34 6.96 -0.51 20.11
CA GLU A 34 7.90 0.00 21.11
C GLU A 34 9.07 -0.97 21.36
N GLN A 35 8.87 -2.27 21.17
CA GLN A 35 9.83 -3.32 21.55
C GLN A 35 10.36 -4.14 20.38
N ASN A 36 9.59 -4.29 19.32
CA ASN A 36 9.85 -5.25 18.26
C ASN A 36 9.62 -4.65 16.87
N VAL A 37 10.21 -5.32 15.88
CA VAL A 37 9.91 -5.09 14.47
C VAL A 37 9.27 -6.35 13.91
N PHE A 38 8.13 -6.23 13.24
CA PHE A 38 7.44 -7.33 12.62
C PHE A 38 7.39 -7.12 11.10
N LEU A 39 7.75 -8.16 10.36
CA LEU A 39 7.55 -8.22 8.92
C LEU A 39 6.37 -9.17 8.66
N THR A 40 5.32 -8.68 8.00
CA THR A 40 4.15 -9.47 7.62
C THR A 40 4.04 -9.53 6.10
N TYR A 41 3.49 -10.62 5.57
CA TYR A 41 3.19 -10.74 4.15
C TYR A 41 2.03 -11.72 3.93
N GLY A 42 1.25 -11.47 2.88
CA GLY A 42 0.22 -12.39 2.43
C GLY A 42 0.74 -13.38 1.41
N MET A 43 0.00 -14.48 1.24
CA MET A 43 0.15 -15.42 0.14
C MET A 43 -1.01 -15.26 -0.83
N LEU A 44 -0.72 -15.36 -2.11
CA LEU A 44 -1.70 -15.34 -3.20
C LEU A 44 -1.61 -16.66 -3.96
N LEU A 45 -2.74 -17.33 -4.12
CA LEU A 45 -2.82 -18.52 -4.97
C LEU A 45 -2.74 -18.11 -6.45
N LEU A 46 -1.94 -18.82 -7.24
CA LEU A 46 -1.78 -18.57 -8.67
C LEU A 46 -2.88 -19.22 -9.52
N SER A 47 -3.91 -19.79 -8.89
CA SER A 47 -5.09 -20.35 -9.55
C SER A 47 -5.95 -19.31 -10.28
N GLY A 48 -5.80 -18.03 -9.93
CA GLY A 48 -6.53 -16.92 -10.51
C GLY A 48 -6.01 -15.55 -10.12
N SER A 49 -6.80 -14.51 -10.38
CA SER A 49 -6.47 -13.13 -10.01
C SER A 49 -6.97 -12.82 -8.60
N ASP A 50 -6.09 -12.28 -7.78
CA ASP A 50 -6.41 -11.76 -6.42
C ASP A 50 -7.05 -12.81 -5.49
N VAL A 51 -6.58 -14.07 -5.57
CA VAL A 51 -7.04 -15.16 -4.70
C VAL A 51 -6.18 -15.20 -3.45
N PHE A 52 -6.59 -14.43 -2.43
CA PHE A 52 -5.89 -14.32 -1.16
C PHE A 52 -5.95 -15.64 -0.37
N ASN A 53 -4.83 -15.99 0.27
CA ASN A 53 -4.66 -17.20 1.06
C ASN A 53 -4.16 -16.86 2.47
N ASP A 54 -3.06 -17.45 2.89
CA ASP A 54 -2.53 -17.29 4.24
C ASP A 54 -1.79 -15.95 4.43
N THR A 55 -1.66 -15.55 5.68
CA THR A 55 -0.79 -14.45 6.10
C THR A 55 0.29 -15.02 6.99
N TYR A 56 1.53 -14.62 6.73
CA TYR A 56 2.71 -14.98 7.53
C TYR A 56 3.32 -13.74 8.16
N PHE A 57 4.04 -13.92 9.25
CA PHE A 57 4.86 -12.88 9.84
C PHE A 57 6.12 -13.45 10.47
N ALA A 58 7.13 -12.61 10.54
CA ALA A 58 8.40 -12.87 11.21
C ALA A 58 8.68 -11.71 12.17
N LYS A 59 9.28 -12.00 13.31
CA LYS A 59 9.62 -11.05 14.35
C LYS A 59 11.12 -10.78 14.35
N SER A 60 11.48 -9.55 14.62
CA SER A 60 12.85 -9.11 14.88
C SER A 60 12.92 -8.43 16.23
N VAL A 61 13.94 -8.80 17.02
CA VAL A 61 14.24 -8.17 18.33
C VAL A 61 15.51 -7.32 18.29
N ASP A 62 16.12 -7.18 17.12
CA ASP A 62 17.37 -6.44 16.90
C ASP A 62 17.23 -5.23 15.96
N GLY A 63 16.01 -4.68 15.89
CA GLY A 63 15.70 -3.52 15.06
C GLY A 63 15.58 -3.83 13.56
N GLY A 64 15.24 -5.06 13.19
CA GLY A 64 15.06 -5.48 11.80
C GLY A 64 16.36 -5.85 11.09
N LYS A 65 17.43 -6.14 11.83
CA LYS A 65 18.68 -6.66 11.24
C LYS A 65 18.50 -8.13 10.86
N THR A 66 17.89 -8.92 11.76
CA THR A 66 17.52 -10.30 11.52
C THR A 66 16.05 -10.53 11.86
N PHE A 67 15.45 -11.52 11.22
CA PHE A 67 14.08 -11.98 11.47
C PHE A 67 14.11 -13.46 11.79
N ASP A 68 13.20 -13.90 12.69
CA ASP A 68 12.96 -15.32 12.90
C ASP A 68 12.30 -15.98 11.67
N GLU A 69 12.16 -17.33 11.74
CA GLU A 69 11.45 -18.06 10.69
C GLU A 69 9.99 -17.62 10.63
N PRO A 70 9.46 -17.30 9.42
CA PRO A 70 8.09 -16.84 9.28
C PRO A 70 7.09 -17.87 9.77
N ARG A 71 6.19 -17.47 10.66
CA ARG A 71 5.06 -18.29 11.10
C ARG A 71 3.75 -17.79 10.53
N LYS A 72 2.84 -18.73 10.31
CA LYS A 72 1.52 -18.47 9.81
C LYS A 72 0.64 -17.86 10.90
N LEU A 73 -0.11 -16.80 10.54
CA LEU A 73 -1.18 -16.27 11.37
C LEU A 73 -2.44 -17.14 11.29
N GLU A 74 -3.28 -17.04 12.32
CA GLU A 74 -4.63 -17.58 12.25
C GLU A 74 -5.37 -17.02 11.02
N ARG A 75 -6.03 -17.89 10.28
CA ARG A 75 -6.79 -17.48 9.09
C ARG A 75 -8.15 -16.92 9.51
N LEU A 76 -8.36 -15.63 9.29
CA LEU A 76 -9.63 -14.95 9.52
C LEU A 76 -10.57 -15.22 8.33
N GLU A 77 -11.15 -16.41 8.31
CA GLU A 77 -11.94 -16.93 7.21
C GLU A 77 -13.28 -17.50 7.72
N THR A 78 -14.33 -17.29 6.96
CA THR A 78 -15.62 -17.95 7.14
C THR A 78 -16.02 -18.69 5.87
N ARG A 79 -16.73 -19.79 6.01
CA ARG A 79 -17.35 -20.55 4.89
C ARG A 79 -18.82 -20.71 5.16
N LYS A 80 -19.65 -20.20 4.25
CA LYS A 80 -21.09 -20.29 4.35
C LYS A 80 -21.71 -20.46 2.95
N ASP A 81 -22.59 -21.42 2.78
CA ASP A 81 -23.33 -21.68 1.53
C ASP A 81 -22.42 -21.80 0.29
N GLY A 82 -21.26 -22.45 0.45
CA GLY A 82 -20.24 -22.60 -0.62
C GLY A 82 -19.38 -21.38 -0.86
N ILE A 83 -19.64 -20.25 -0.21
CA ILE A 83 -18.86 -19.03 -0.32
C ILE A 83 -17.79 -19.01 0.77
N ARG A 84 -16.55 -18.80 0.35
CA ARG A 84 -15.41 -18.53 1.22
C ARG A 84 -15.23 -17.02 1.33
N THR A 85 -15.26 -16.49 2.55
CA THR A 85 -14.96 -15.08 2.82
C THR A 85 -13.74 -14.98 3.72
N ILE A 86 -12.72 -14.25 3.28
CA ILE A 86 -11.47 -14.04 4.02
C ILE A 86 -11.25 -12.55 4.28
N PHE A 87 -10.75 -12.22 5.47
CA PHE A 87 -10.25 -10.88 5.75
C PHE A 87 -8.87 -10.71 5.10
N SER A 88 -8.77 -9.76 4.18
CA SER A 88 -7.53 -9.44 3.47
C SER A 88 -6.99 -8.10 3.96
N PRO A 89 -5.90 -8.09 4.73
CA PRO A 89 -5.30 -6.84 5.20
C PRO A 89 -4.80 -6.00 4.02
N ALA A 90 -5.20 -4.74 3.96
CA ALA A 90 -4.72 -3.76 2.98
C ALA A 90 -3.62 -2.89 3.56
N THR A 91 -3.69 -2.57 4.86
CA THR A 91 -2.67 -1.79 5.56
C THR A 91 -2.60 -2.15 7.04
N GLU A 92 -1.44 -1.99 7.63
CA GLU A 92 -1.20 -2.18 9.07
C GLU A 92 -0.56 -0.91 9.64
N TYR A 93 -0.91 -0.55 10.84
CA TYR A 93 -0.42 0.66 11.49
C TYR A 93 -0.28 0.49 12.99
N TYR A 94 0.90 0.79 13.53
CA TYR A 94 1.10 0.93 14.98
C TYR A 94 0.91 2.38 15.39
N SER A 95 -0.17 2.65 16.10
CA SER A 95 -0.45 3.96 16.67
C SER A 95 0.42 4.18 17.90
N LYS A 96 1.26 5.21 17.86
CA LYS A 96 2.08 5.61 19.02
C LYS A 96 1.23 6.24 20.13
N TYR A 97 0.17 6.95 19.77
CA TYR A 97 -0.76 7.55 20.71
C TYR A 97 -1.54 6.50 21.50
N HIS A 98 -2.17 5.53 20.77
CA HIS A 98 -2.99 4.50 21.39
C HIS A 98 -2.17 3.30 21.92
N LYS A 99 -0.89 3.18 21.50
CA LYS A 99 -0.04 2.00 21.76
C LYS A 99 -0.70 0.71 21.28
N LYS A 100 -1.30 0.76 20.12
CA LYS A 100 -2.06 -0.34 19.51
C LYS A 100 -1.66 -0.57 18.07
N TRP A 101 -1.62 -1.83 17.69
CA TRP A 101 -1.40 -2.26 16.32
C TRP A 101 -2.73 -2.55 15.64
N PHE A 102 -3.14 -1.65 14.76
CA PHE A 102 -4.34 -1.76 13.94
C PHE A 102 -4.03 -2.42 12.61
N VAL A 103 -4.91 -3.30 12.17
CA VAL A 103 -4.90 -3.93 10.85
C VAL A 103 -6.20 -3.57 10.15
N PHE A 104 -6.10 -2.79 9.09
CA PHE A 104 -7.22 -2.35 8.27
C PHE A 104 -7.26 -3.16 6.99
N GLY A 105 -8.44 -3.55 6.57
CA GLY A 105 -8.61 -4.38 5.39
C GLY A 105 -10.06 -4.45 4.95
N ARG A 106 -10.35 -5.45 4.16
CA ARG A 106 -11.72 -5.76 3.75
C ARG A 106 -11.99 -7.25 3.78
N ASN A 107 -13.24 -7.63 3.87
CA ASN A 107 -13.65 -8.99 3.55
C ASN A 107 -13.67 -9.17 2.03
N THR A 108 -13.08 -10.26 1.55
CA THR A 108 -13.12 -10.65 0.15
C THR A 108 -13.76 -12.02 0.04
N SER A 109 -14.79 -12.15 -0.80
CA SER A 109 -15.57 -13.38 -0.93
C SER A 109 -15.30 -14.08 -2.27
N TYR A 110 -15.28 -15.41 -2.25
CA TYR A 110 -15.01 -16.28 -3.39
C TYR A 110 -16.08 -17.39 -3.45
N GLU A 111 -16.68 -17.55 -4.60
CA GLU A 111 -17.52 -18.72 -4.92
C GLU A 111 -16.63 -19.89 -5.39
N HIS A 112 -15.61 -19.57 -6.20
CA HIS A 112 -14.57 -20.49 -6.63
C HIS A 112 -13.20 -19.81 -6.44
N GLU A 113 -12.13 -20.58 -6.15
CA GLU A 113 -10.80 -20.04 -5.92
C GLU A 113 -10.09 -19.61 -7.22
N LYS A 114 -10.75 -18.78 -8.03
CA LYS A 114 -10.22 -18.21 -9.28
C LYS A 114 -10.21 -16.70 -9.32
N HIS A 115 -11.23 -16.08 -8.75
CA HIS A 115 -11.36 -14.63 -8.64
C HIS A 115 -12.38 -14.28 -7.55
N PRO A 116 -12.30 -13.08 -6.95
CA PRO A 116 -13.34 -12.58 -6.05
C PRO A 116 -14.71 -12.53 -6.70
N ILE A 117 -15.76 -12.60 -5.88
CA ILE A 117 -17.14 -12.33 -6.34
C ILE A 117 -17.22 -10.87 -6.79
N LEU A 118 -17.76 -10.66 -7.99
CA LEU A 118 -17.88 -9.35 -8.61
C LEU A 118 -19.33 -8.93 -8.72
N LEU A 119 -19.59 -7.63 -8.50
CA LEU A 119 -20.83 -6.95 -8.87
C LEU A 119 -20.49 -5.86 -9.90
N GLY A 120 -20.98 -6.00 -11.12
CA GLY A 120 -20.65 -5.06 -12.19
C GLY A 120 -19.15 -4.96 -12.52
N GLY A 121 -18.37 -6.03 -12.27
CA GLY A 121 -16.93 -6.05 -12.48
C GLY A 121 -16.10 -5.56 -11.28
N ILE A 122 -16.74 -5.17 -10.18
CA ILE A 122 -16.09 -4.69 -8.95
C ILE A 122 -16.13 -5.79 -7.89
N ALA A 123 -14.99 -6.12 -7.28
CA ALA A 123 -14.92 -7.06 -6.19
C ALA A 123 -15.66 -6.50 -4.96
N ILE A 124 -16.70 -7.20 -4.51
CA ILE A 124 -17.49 -6.83 -3.34
C ILE A 124 -16.63 -6.94 -2.08
N GLY A 125 -16.75 -5.96 -1.17
CA GLY A 125 -16.05 -6.06 0.10
C GLY A 125 -16.35 -4.94 1.07
N GLU A 126 -16.50 -5.30 2.33
CA GLU A 126 -16.73 -4.36 3.42
C GLU A 126 -15.42 -3.96 4.09
N ALA A 127 -15.28 -2.66 4.37
CA ALA A 127 -14.17 -2.15 5.16
C ALA A 127 -14.23 -2.68 6.60
N LYS A 128 -13.14 -3.28 7.04
CA LYS A 128 -13.02 -3.93 8.35
C LYS A 128 -11.68 -3.58 9.00
N TYR A 129 -11.59 -3.82 10.30
CA TYR A 129 -10.34 -3.78 11.04
C TYR A 129 -10.29 -4.84 12.12
N ILE A 130 -9.09 -5.18 12.56
CA ILE A 130 -8.79 -6.00 13.75
C ILE A 130 -7.52 -5.45 14.41
N LEU A 131 -7.27 -5.85 15.64
CA LEU A 131 -6.04 -5.52 16.34
C LEU A 131 -5.06 -6.70 16.32
N ARG A 132 -3.78 -6.37 16.50
CA ARG A 132 -2.74 -7.36 16.80
C ARG A 132 -2.06 -7.01 18.13
N ASP A 133 -1.61 -8.03 18.82
CA ASP A 133 -0.77 -7.88 20.00
C ASP A 133 0.62 -7.39 19.60
N SER A 134 1.12 -6.36 20.25
CA SER A 134 2.40 -5.72 19.92
C SER A 134 3.64 -6.50 20.39
N GLU A 135 3.48 -7.54 21.20
CA GLU A 135 4.55 -8.42 21.68
C GLU A 135 4.59 -9.72 20.90
N THR A 136 3.45 -10.38 20.73
CA THR A 136 3.34 -11.69 20.08
C THR A 136 3.12 -11.60 18.58
N GLY A 137 2.48 -10.53 18.11
CA GLY A 137 2.07 -10.32 16.73
C GLY A 137 0.81 -11.09 16.33
N ASP A 138 0.11 -11.73 17.25
CA ASP A 138 -1.13 -12.44 16.97
C ASP A 138 -2.33 -11.50 16.87
N TYR A 139 -3.39 -11.93 16.18
CA TYR A 139 -4.65 -11.19 16.20
C TYR A 139 -5.29 -11.21 17.59
N THR A 140 -5.94 -10.10 17.95
CA THR A 140 -6.67 -9.94 19.22
C THR A 140 -8.08 -9.44 18.98
N GLY A 141 -9.05 -10.10 19.61
CA GLY A 141 -10.48 -9.77 19.46
C GLY A 141 -11.05 -10.16 18.11
N ASP A 142 -12.19 -9.56 17.79
CA ASP A 142 -12.97 -9.87 16.60
C ASP A 142 -12.67 -8.90 15.44
N VAL A 143 -12.98 -9.33 14.21
CA VAL A 143 -12.97 -8.47 13.02
C VAL A 143 -14.16 -7.51 13.09
N MET A 144 -13.88 -6.24 13.27
CA MET A 144 -14.87 -5.17 13.43
C MET A 144 -15.15 -4.44 12.12
N SER A 145 -16.35 -3.90 11.96
CA SER A 145 -16.68 -3.03 10.84
C SER A 145 -16.05 -1.65 11.01
N LEU A 146 -15.51 -1.11 9.93
CA LEU A 146 -15.03 0.27 9.85
C LEU A 146 -16.13 1.13 9.20
N PRO A 147 -16.79 2.04 9.94
CA PRO A 147 -17.92 2.80 9.41
C PRO A 147 -17.48 3.75 8.29
N LEU A 148 -18.33 3.93 7.28
CA LEU A 148 -18.17 4.93 6.22
C LEU A 148 -19.37 5.88 6.16
N PRO A 149 -19.22 7.10 5.59
CA PRO A 149 -20.27 8.12 5.66
C PRO A 149 -21.48 7.86 4.74
N PHE A 150 -21.42 6.82 3.90
CA PHE A 150 -22.49 6.46 2.95
C PHE A 150 -22.49 4.95 2.67
N GLU A 151 -23.56 4.45 2.04
CA GLU A 151 -23.66 3.08 1.58
C GLU A 151 -22.76 2.81 0.36
N TYR A 152 -22.13 1.64 0.32
CA TYR A 152 -21.18 1.26 -0.72
C TYR A 152 -21.30 -0.22 -1.11
N VAL A 153 -20.78 -0.56 -2.28
CA VAL A 153 -20.64 -1.94 -2.78
C VAL A 153 -19.29 -2.52 -2.37
N SER A 154 -18.26 -1.69 -2.44
CA SER A 154 -16.89 -2.07 -2.11
C SER A 154 -16.18 -0.91 -1.43
N ALA A 155 -15.44 -1.19 -0.36
CA ALA A 155 -14.57 -0.21 0.27
C ALA A 155 -13.30 -0.89 0.79
N THR A 156 -12.17 -0.36 0.42
CA THR A 156 -10.88 -0.86 0.89
C THR A 156 -10.10 0.28 1.52
N PRO A 157 -9.82 0.21 2.83
CA PRO A 157 -8.88 1.12 3.46
C PRO A 157 -7.49 0.86 2.89
N HIS A 158 -6.77 1.90 2.54
CA HIS A 158 -5.52 1.72 1.81
C HIS A 158 -4.44 2.70 2.24
N ALA A 159 -3.21 2.23 2.11
CA ALA A 159 -1.96 2.94 2.13
C ALA A 159 -1.52 3.55 3.46
N GLN A 160 -1.00 4.76 3.38
CA GLN A 160 -0.33 5.44 4.47
C GLN A 160 -1.35 6.19 5.33
N ILE A 161 -1.20 6.05 6.63
CA ILE A 161 -2.09 6.65 7.63
C ILE A 161 -1.41 7.87 8.21
N VAL A 162 -2.17 8.96 8.43
CA VAL A 162 -1.69 10.11 9.19
C VAL A 162 -2.34 10.08 10.56
N GLU A 163 -1.52 10.01 11.61
CA GLU A 163 -1.95 10.11 12.99
C GLU A 163 -1.85 11.57 13.46
N PHE A 164 -2.93 12.09 14.02
CA PHE A 164 -2.98 13.43 14.60
C PHE A 164 -2.52 13.40 16.06
N GLU A 165 -2.14 14.57 16.60
CA GLU A 165 -1.67 14.73 17.99
C GLU A 165 -2.69 14.25 19.05
N ASN A 166 -3.99 14.30 18.72
CA ASN A 166 -5.06 13.82 19.60
C ASN A 166 -5.39 12.33 19.42
N GLY A 167 -4.60 11.61 18.62
CA GLY A 167 -4.79 10.18 18.36
C GLY A 167 -5.81 9.84 17.26
N ASP A 168 -6.49 10.84 16.67
CA ASP A 168 -7.33 10.57 15.51
C ASP A 168 -6.48 10.07 14.34
N LEU A 169 -7.01 9.18 13.50
CA LEU A 169 -6.34 8.62 12.34
C LEU A 169 -7.02 9.07 11.04
N LEU A 170 -6.25 9.60 10.10
CA LEU A 170 -6.73 9.84 8.74
C LEU A 170 -6.43 8.60 7.89
N LEU A 171 -7.47 7.97 7.41
CA LEU A 171 -7.42 6.83 6.49
C LEU A 171 -7.97 7.25 5.13
N THR A 172 -7.36 6.69 4.08
CA THR A 172 -7.88 6.82 2.72
C THR A 172 -8.46 5.49 2.24
N PHE A 173 -9.45 5.59 1.35
CA PHE A 173 -10.16 4.45 0.79
C PHE A 173 -10.27 4.61 -0.72
N TYR A 174 -10.22 3.51 -1.44
CA TYR A 174 -10.94 3.44 -2.70
C TYR A 174 -12.27 2.75 -2.43
N VAL A 175 -13.34 3.43 -2.83
CA VAL A 175 -14.70 3.06 -2.48
C VAL A 175 -15.60 3.17 -3.70
N THR A 176 -16.47 2.18 -3.89
CA THR A 176 -17.53 2.24 -4.89
C THR A 176 -18.84 2.46 -4.19
N PRO A 177 -19.43 3.68 -4.25
CA PRO A 177 -20.73 3.97 -3.67
C PRO A 177 -21.83 3.07 -4.24
N LYS A 178 -22.86 2.81 -3.45
CA LYS A 178 -24.01 2.01 -3.90
C LYS A 178 -24.69 2.68 -5.10
N GLY A 179 -24.92 1.91 -6.15
CA GLY A 179 -25.49 2.40 -7.40
C GLY A 179 -24.49 2.95 -8.40
N GLU A 180 -23.22 3.01 -8.05
CA GLU A 180 -22.12 3.40 -8.95
C GLU A 180 -21.31 2.18 -9.41
N ILE A 181 -20.55 2.35 -10.51
CA ILE A 181 -19.72 1.30 -11.12
C ILE A 181 -18.24 1.70 -11.18
N LYS A 182 -17.89 2.90 -10.73
CA LYS A 182 -16.51 3.41 -10.68
C LYS A 182 -16.09 3.67 -9.25
N SER A 183 -14.84 3.33 -8.95
CA SER A 183 -14.23 3.65 -7.66
C SER A 183 -13.95 5.14 -7.52
N LYS A 184 -14.09 5.64 -6.31
CA LYS A 184 -13.74 7.00 -5.88
C LYS A 184 -12.71 6.92 -4.75
N ALA A 185 -11.91 7.96 -4.60
CA ALA A 185 -11.05 8.09 -3.44
C ALA A 185 -11.77 8.87 -2.34
N LEU A 186 -11.68 8.40 -1.11
CA LEU A 186 -12.31 9.01 0.06
C LEU A 186 -11.29 9.11 1.18
N SER A 187 -11.25 10.23 1.87
CA SER A 187 -10.51 10.42 3.12
C SER A 187 -11.46 10.52 4.28
N VAL A 188 -11.18 9.78 5.36
CA VAL A 188 -11.99 9.79 6.58
C VAL A 188 -11.06 9.90 7.78
N ARG A 189 -11.35 10.85 8.66
CA ARG A 189 -10.71 10.99 9.97
C ARG A 189 -11.52 10.24 11.00
N TYR A 190 -10.88 9.28 11.64
CA TYR A 190 -11.48 8.44 12.65
C TYR A 190 -10.99 8.79 14.03
N ARG A 191 -11.89 8.67 15.00
CA ARG A 191 -11.59 8.64 16.43
C ARG A 191 -11.68 7.21 16.93
N TYR A 192 -10.68 6.79 17.71
CA TYR A 192 -10.70 5.50 18.38
C TYR A 192 -10.92 5.68 19.87
N GLU A 193 -12.09 5.29 20.34
CA GLU A 193 -12.49 5.40 21.75
C GLU A 193 -13.30 4.16 22.18
N ASN A 194 -13.18 3.73 23.44
CA ASN A 194 -13.91 2.59 23.99
C ASN A 194 -13.78 1.29 23.16
N GLY A 195 -12.64 1.09 22.49
CA GLY A 195 -12.38 -0.12 21.71
C GLY A 195 -12.94 -0.10 20.28
N ALA A 196 -13.50 1.01 19.81
CA ALA A 196 -14.11 1.11 18.50
C ALA A 196 -13.74 2.40 17.74
N PHE A 197 -13.74 2.33 16.41
CA PHE A 197 -13.62 3.50 15.55
C PHE A 197 -14.98 4.13 15.28
N SER A 198 -15.03 5.46 15.36
CA SER A 198 -16.14 6.30 14.90
C SER A 198 -15.64 7.35 13.94
N ILE A 199 -16.48 7.79 13.02
CA ILE A 199 -16.16 8.89 12.09
C ILE A 199 -16.12 10.20 12.88
N ALA A 200 -14.95 10.83 12.95
CA ALA A 200 -14.82 12.19 13.48
C ALA A 200 -15.14 13.23 12.40
N GLN A 201 -14.60 13.04 11.21
CA GLN A 201 -14.86 13.86 10.01
C GLN A 201 -14.70 13.01 8.75
N ALA A 202 -15.43 13.35 7.70
CA ALA A 202 -15.28 12.71 6.40
C ALA A 202 -15.18 13.77 5.30
N GLY A 203 -14.32 13.52 4.33
CA GLY A 203 -14.22 14.34 3.13
C GLY A 203 -15.27 13.97 2.09
N GLU A 204 -15.25 14.68 0.97
CA GLU A 204 -16.02 14.32 -0.21
C GLU A 204 -15.29 13.23 -1.02
N ALA A 205 -16.08 12.33 -1.61
CA ALA A 205 -15.52 11.27 -2.45
C ALA A 205 -15.01 11.85 -3.78
N LEU A 206 -13.69 11.85 -3.94
CA LEU A 206 -13.02 12.38 -5.12
C LEU A 206 -13.22 11.42 -6.31
N SER A 207 -13.54 11.95 -7.47
CA SER A 207 -13.73 11.19 -8.71
C SER A 207 -12.83 11.69 -9.82
N PHE A 208 -12.58 10.81 -10.80
CA PHE A 208 -11.91 11.16 -12.05
C PHE A 208 -12.69 10.54 -13.21
N PRO A 209 -13.54 11.32 -13.89
CA PRO A 209 -14.50 10.81 -14.88
C PRO A 209 -13.85 10.06 -16.04
N ASP A 210 -12.64 10.47 -16.46
CA ASP A 210 -11.91 9.88 -17.59
C ASP A 210 -11.31 8.50 -17.30
N ALA A 211 -11.22 8.10 -16.02
CA ALA A 211 -10.73 6.77 -15.67
C ALA A 211 -11.79 5.69 -15.93
N ALA A 212 -11.40 4.60 -16.58
CA ALA A 212 -12.32 3.51 -16.93
C ALA A 212 -12.97 2.87 -15.68
N ARG A 213 -12.17 2.57 -14.64
CA ARG A 213 -12.64 1.98 -13.37
C ARG A 213 -12.73 2.98 -12.21
N GLY A 214 -12.32 4.23 -12.42
CA GLY A 214 -12.25 5.27 -11.40
C GLY A 214 -10.89 5.35 -10.71
N LEU A 215 -10.89 5.82 -9.46
CA LEU A 215 -9.70 6.06 -8.64
C LEU A 215 -9.47 4.90 -7.68
N ASP A 216 -8.27 4.32 -7.75
CA ASP A 216 -7.86 3.21 -6.89
C ASP A 216 -6.63 3.60 -6.05
N GLU A 217 -6.44 2.88 -4.95
CA GLU A 217 -5.22 2.82 -4.13
C GLU A 217 -4.67 4.19 -3.71
N PRO A 218 -5.52 5.10 -3.15
CA PRO A 218 -5.07 6.40 -2.67
C PRO A 218 -4.02 6.26 -1.57
N SER A 219 -3.03 7.16 -1.56
CA SER A 219 -2.04 7.26 -0.49
C SER A 219 -1.82 8.72 -0.14
N VAL A 220 -1.88 9.06 1.15
CA VAL A 220 -1.78 10.42 1.64
C VAL A 220 -0.50 10.64 2.46
N ALA A 221 0.12 11.80 2.29
CA ALA A 221 1.17 12.29 3.17
C ALA A 221 0.91 13.74 3.54
N LYS A 222 1.21 14.12 4.79
CA LYS A 222 1.28 15.51 5.21
C LYS A 222 2.72 16.02 4.98
N HIS A 223 2.85 17.18 4.32
CA HIS A 223 4.11 17.85 4.12
C HIS A 223 3.88 19.38 4.21
N GLY A 224 4.61 20.04 5.13
CA GLY A 224 4.25 21.41 5.52
C GLY A 224 2.83 21.49 6.06
N ASP A 225 2.09 22.48 5.56
CA ASP A 225 0.69 22.70 5.94
C ASP A 225 -0.31 21.97 5.04
N CYS A 226 0.19 21.26 4.03
CA CYS A 226 -0.65 20.58 3.03
C CYS A 226 -0.61 19.05 3.18
N TYR A 227 -1.66 18.42 2.63
CA TYR A 227 -1.76 16.98 2.45
C TYR A 227 -1.74 16.69 0.95
N TYR A 228 -0.89 15.76 0.54
CA TYR A 228 -0.77 15.33 -0.84
C TYR A 228 -1.26 13.89 -0.98
N MET A 229 -2.16 13.68 -1.92
CA MET A 229 -2.70 12.35 -2.22
C MET A 229 -2.21 11.91 -3.60
N THR A 230 -1.58 10.76 -3.67
CA THR A 230 -1.33 10.07 -4.93
C THR A 230 -2.41 9.04 -5.19
N LEU A 231 -2.79 8.86 -6.44
CA LEU A 231 -3.92 8.05 -6.89
C LEU A 231 -3.53 7.24 -8.11
N ARG A 232 -4.14 6.10 -8.26
CA ARG A 232 -3.98 5.24 -9.41
C ARG A 232 -5.24 5.21 -10.26
N THR A 233 -5.06 5.24 -11.59
CA THR A 233 -6.03 4.71 -12.55
C THR A 233 -5.40 3.58 -13.36
N ASP A 234 -6.14 2.96 -14.26
CA ASP A 234 -5.58 1.95 -15.18
C ASP A 234 -4.69 2.57 -16.25
N GLU A 235 -4.87 3.86 -16.54
CA GLU A 235 -4.22 4.58 -17.62
C GLU A 235 -3.03 5.41 -17.14
N GLN A 236 -3.14 6.00 -15.95
CA GLN A 236 -2.16 6.93 -15.41
C GLN A 236 -2.21 7.04 -13.89
N GLY A 237 -1.12 7.49 -13.29
CA GLY A 237 -1.07 7.95 -11.90
C GLY A 237 -1.43 9.42 -11.80
N LEU A 238 -2.05 9.81 -10.68
CA LEU A 238 -2.54 11.16 -10.45
C LEU A 238 -2.07 11.69 -9.10
N VAL A 239 -2.06 13.00 -8.94
CA VAL A 239 -1.78 13.69 -7.69
C VAL A 239 -2.86 14.73 -7.41
N SER A 240 -3.14 14.94 -6.13
CA SER A 240 -4.09 15.94 -5.62
C SER A 240 -3.57 16.52 -4.31
N VAL A 241 -4.01 17.74 -3.96
CA VAL A 241 -3.59 18.47 -2.76
C VAL A 241 -4.79 18.91 -1.94
N SER A 242 -4.62 18.98 -0.61
CA SER A 242 -5.61 19.42 0.36
C SER A 242 -4.94 20.19 1.50
N ASN A 243 -5.65 21.15 2.09
CA ASN A 243 -5.19 21.87 3.28
C ASN A 243 -5.63 21.20 4.59
N ASP A 244 -6.60 20.30 4.55
CA ASP A 244 -7.18 19.66 5.74
C ASP A 244 -7.08 18.12 5.73
N GLY A 245 -6.63 17.53 4.61
CA GLY A 245 -6.56 16.09 4.41
C GLY A 245 -7.90 15.42 4.08
N LEU A 246 -8.98 16.19 3.98
CA LEU A 246 -10.33 15.70 3.72
C LEU A 246 -10.87 16.16 2.36
N HIS A 247 -10.67 17.45 2.02
CA HIS A 247 -11.15 18.06 0.80
C HIS A 247 -9.98 18.27 -0.17
N PHE A 248 -9.91 17.44 -1.18
CA PHE A 248 -8.81 17.42 -2.15
C PHE A 248 -9.20 18.14 -3.44
N SER A 249 -8.22 18.79 -4.07
CA SER A 249 -8.37 19.40 -5.40
C SER A 249 -8.69 18.36 -6.47
N ALA A 250 -9.14 18.78 -7.64
CA ALA A 250 -9.26 17.89 -8.80
C ALA A 250 -7.92 17.22 -9.10
N PRO A 251 -7.88 15.88 -9.27
CA PRO A 251 -6.63 15.16 -9.52
C PRO A 251 -6.01 15.54 -10.87
N THR A 252 -4.71 15.65 -10.91
CA THR A 252 -3.93 15.93 -12.13
C THR A 252 -2.92 14.81 -12.39
N PRO A 253 -2.61 14.50 -13.68
CA PRO A 253 -1.59 13.50 -14.02
C PRO A 253 -0.22 13.86 -13.45
N TRP A 254 0.49 12.83 -12.97
CA TRP A 254 1.89 12.99 -12.58
C TRP A 254 2.76 13.43 -13.76
N ARG A 255 3.59 14.43 -13.51
CA ARG A 255 4.52 15.01 -14.47
C ARG A 255 5.92 15.13 -13.90
N TRP A 256 6.87 15.20 -14.79
CA TRP A 256 8.21 15.66 -14.51
C TRP A 256 8.27 17.19 -14.46
N ASP A 257 9.33 17.73 -13.92
CA ASP A 257 9.65 19.17 -13.87
C ASP A 257 9.82 19.81 -15.27
N ASP A 258 10.10 19.02 -16.32
CA ASP A 258 10.09 19.46 -17.72
C ASP A 258 8.68 19.47 -18.34
N GLY A 259 7.63 19.17 -17.56
CA GLY A 259 6.23 19.12 -17.99
C GLY A 259 5.79 17.84 -18.69
N SER A 260 6.70 16.92 -19.00
CA SER A 260 6.35 15.65 -19.62
C SER A 260 5.66 14.69 -18.65
N ILE A 261 4.81 13.80 -19.16
CA ILE A 261 4.05 12.82 -18.34
C ILE A 261 4.99 11.76 -17.75
N LEU A 262 4.79 11.41 -16.47
CA LEU A 262 5.59 10.41 -15.76
C LEU A 262 5.44 8.99 -16.34
N GLN A 263 4.35 8.68 -16.99
CA GLN A 263 4.01 7.36 -17.56
C GLN A 263 3.83 6.24 -16.53
N ASN A 264 3.58 6.60 -15.27
CA ASN A 264 3.14 5.68 -14.23
C ASN A 264 1.66 5.34 -14.40
N TYR A 265 1.27 4.09 -14.13
CA TYR A 265 -0.11 3.67 -14.31
C TYR A 265 -0.36 2.32 -13.63
N ASN A 266 -1.61 2.03 -13.34
CA ASN A 266 -2.11 0.71 -12.91
C ASN A 266 -1.30 0.05 -11.77
N THR A 267 -0.67 0.88 -10.91
CA THR A 267 0.12 0.45 -9.76
C THR A 267 0.01 1.52 -8.69
N MET A 268 -0.06 1.08 -7.44
CA MET A 268 -0.02 1.98 -6.29
C MET A 268 1.27 2.81 -6.28
N GLN A 269 1.20 3.96 -5.64
CA GLN A 269 2.34 4.82 -5.36
C GLN A 269 2.40 5.06 -3.84
N ARG A 270 3.59 5.39 -3.32
CA ARG A 270 3.80 5.63 -1.89
C ARG A 270 4.68 6.84 -1.68
N TRP A 271 4.34 7.59 -0.65
CA TRP A 271 5.13 8.70 -0.20
C TRP A 271 6.28 8.23 0.70
N ILE A 272 7.47 8.80 0.50
CA ILE A 272 8.64 8.65 1.37
C ILE A 272 8.93 10.05 1.90
N ARG A 273 8.88 10.22 3.22
CA ARG A 273 9.08 11.51 3.88
C ARG A 273 10.44 11.53 4.56
N SER A 274 11.29 12.49 4.21
CA SER A 274 12.48 12.88 4.98
C SER A 274 12.19 14.13 5.82
N ASP A 275 13.18 14.57 6.58
CA ASP A 275 13.13 15.88 7.23
C ASP A 275 13.25 16.98 6.17
N GLY A 276 12.12 17.63 5.88
CA GLY A 276 12.03 18.73 4.93
C GLY A 276 11.69 18.38 3.47
N ASP A 277 11.80 17.11 3.05
CA ASP A 277 11.52 16.69 1.68
C ASP A 277 10.48 15.57 1.59
N LEU A 278 9.78 15.55 0.45
CA LEU A 278 8.83 14.49 0.10
C LEU A 278 9.28 13.83 -1.21
N TYR A 279 9.25 12.51 -1.24
CA TYR A 279 9.57 11.71 -2.41
C TYR A 279 8.40 10.79 -2.75
N LEU A 280 8.28 10.43 -4.03
CA LEU A 280 7.33 9.43 -4.48
C LEU A 280 8.07 8.14 -4.85
N ALA A 281 7.59 6.99 -4.34
CA ALA A 281 7.94 5.67 -4.83
C ALA A 281 6.88 5.20 -5.82
N TYR A 282 7.29 4.69 -6.98
CA TYR A 282 6.40 4.34 -8.09
C TYR A 282 7.04 3.35 -9.07
N THR A 283 6.24 2.88 -10.03
CA THR A 283 6.70 2.16 -11.22
C THR A 283 6.21 2.89 -12.47
N ARG A 284 6.88 2.76 -13.61
CA ARG A 284 6.53 3.43 -14.85
C ARG A 284 6.97 2.66 -16.09
N ARG A 285 6.43 3.04 -17.24
CA ARG A 285 6.91 2.63 -18.57
C ARG A 285 8.23 3.30 -18.91
N GLY A 286 8.83 2.84 -20.03
CA GLY A 286 10.02 3.49 -20.61
C GLY A 286 11.31 3.21 -19.83
N ALA A 287 11.42 2.07 -19.16
CA ALA A 287 12.57 1.64 -18.37
C ALA A 287 13.14 0.29 -18.87
N HIS A 288 13.02 -0.01 -20.16
CA HIS A 288 13.38 -1.31 -20.76
C HIS A 288 12.69 -2.51 -20.07
N ASN A 289 11.46 -2.29 -19.61
CA ASN A 289 10.69 -3.20 -18.76
C ASN A 289 9.40 -3.71 -19.42
N ASP A 290 9.34 -3.73 -20.77
CA ASP A 290 8.16 -4.17 -21.51
C ASP A 290 7.81 -5.65 -21.29
N HIS A 291 8.77 -6.47 -20.86
CA HIS A 291 8.58 -7.88 -20.50
C HIS A 291 7.96 -8.06 -19.09
N VAL A 292 7.94 -7.01 -18.27
CA VAL A 292 7.31 -7.02 -16.95
C VAL A 292 5.83 -6.69 -17.08
N PHE A 293 4.97 -7.55 -16.56
CA PHE A 293 3.53 -7.35 -16.62
C PHE A 293 3.10 -6.00 -16.04
N ARG A 294 2.42 -5.18 -16.86
CA ARG A 294 1.99 -3.81 -16.52
C ARG A 294 3.14 -2.89 -16.09
N HIS A 295 4.38 -3.15 -16.51
CA HIS A 295 5.58 -2.38 -16.18
C HIS A 295 5.77 -2.14 -14.66
N ARG A 296 5.32 -3.12 -13.83
CA ARG A 296 5.33 -3.01 -12.37
C ARG A 296 6.69 -3.34 -11.74
N ALA A 297 7.76 -3.10 -12.45
CA ALA A 297 9.17 -3.08 -12.01
C ALA A 297 9.99 -2.32 -13.05
N PRO A 298 11.14 -1.70 -12.67
CA PRO A 298 11.66 -1.56 -11.30
C PRO A 298 10.81 -0.61 -10.44
N ILE A 299 11.10 -0.55 -9.11
CA ILE A 299 10.55 0.51 -8.25
C ILE A 299 11.52 1.67 -8.26
N PHE A 300 11.00 2.82 -8.64
CA PHE A 300 11.70 4.10 -8.63
C PHE A 300 11.36 4.92 -7.38
N MET A 301 12.22 5.87 -7.07
CA MET A 301 11.96 6.99 -6.17
C MET A 301 12.46 8.28 -6.83
N ALA A 302 11.66 9.34 -6.74
CA ALA A 302 12.06 10.68 -7.17
C ALA A 302 11.53 11.73 -6.17
N ARG A 303 12.25 12.87 -6.07
CA ARG A 303 11.87 13.99 -5.21
C ARG A 303 10.63 14.68 -5.79
N PHE A 304 9.73 15.04 -4.91
CA PHE A 304 8.52 15.79 -5.21
C PHE A 304 8.76 17.29 -5.00
N ASP A 305 8.46 18.08 -6.01
CA ASP A 305 8.37 19.51 -5.92
C ASP A 305 6.93 19.90 -5.58
N ALA A 306 6.72 20.33 -4.35
CA ALA A 306 5.39 20.65 -3.83
C ALA A 306 4.81 21.96 -4.40
N GLU A 307 5.65 22.89 -4.84
CA GLU A 307 5.22 24.16 -5.44
C GLU A 307 4.71 23.94 -6.87
N GLN A 308 5.42 23.11 -7.63
CA GLN A 308 5.08 22.79 -9.01
C GLN A 308 4.17 21.57 -9.17
N MET A 309 3.95 20.82 -8.09
CA MET A 309 3.17 19.56 -8.10
C MET A 309 3.69 18.54 -9.12
N CYS A 310 5.02 18.37 -9.19
CA CYS A 310 5.70 17.50 -10.15
C CYS A 310 6.86 16.73 -9.49
N LEU A 311 7.44 15.76 -10.21
CA LEU A 311 8.65 15.07 -9.79
C LEU A 311 9.86 15.68 -10.47
N VAL A 312 10.97 15.83 -9.73
CA VAL A 312 12.25 16.29 -10.24
C VAL A 312 12.95 15.14 -10.94
N ARG A 313 13.08 15.21 -12.27
CA ARG A 313 13.59 14.12 -13.12
C ARG A 313 14.98 13.64 -12.73
N ASP A 314 15.90 14.58 -12.50
CA ASP A 314 17.30 14.28 -12.18
C ASP A 314 17.48 13.61 -10.80
N SER A 315 16.43 13.59 -9.98
CA SER A 315 16.43 12.92 -8.68
C SER A 315 16.00 11.45 -8.76
N GLU A 316 15.62 10.93 -9.94
CA GLU A 316 15.12 9.56 -10.06
C GLU A 316 16.21 8.53 -9.78
N VAL A 317 15.92 7.61 -8.87
CA VAL A 317 16.77 6.44 -8.59
C VAL A 317 15.94 5.14 -8.60
N ILE A 318 16.60 4.03 -8.90
CA ILE A 318 15.98 2.70 -8.79
C ILE A 318 16.21 2.19 -7.37
N LEU A 319 15.15 2.06 -6.58
CA LEU A 319 15.21 1.48 -5.24
C LEU A 319 15.25 -0.05 -5.28
N VAL A 320 14.41 -0.68 -6.10
CA VAL A 320 14.40 -2.15 -6.25
C VAL A 320 14.49 -2.47 -7.74
N PRO A 321 15.48 -3.28 -8.17
CA PRO A 321 15.69 -3.58 -9.58
C PRO A 321 14.58 -4.47 -10.14
N GLU A 322 14.46 -4.51 -11.45
CA GLU A 322 13.63 -5.43 -12.20
C GLU A 322 14.36 -6.77 -12.35
N LEU A 323 13.65 -7.87 -12.08
CA LEU A 323 14.09 -9.26 -12.29
C LEU A 323 12.95 -10.11 -12.92
N GLY A 324 12.03 -9.50 -13.67
CA GLY A 324 10.93 -10.14 -14.37
C GLY A 324 9.61 -10.18 -13.59
N ALA A 325 9.63 -10.34 -12.28
CA ALA A 325 8.41 -10.32 -11.47
C ALA A 325 7.85 -8.90 -11.30
N ARG A 326 6.53 -8.83 -11.05
CA ARG A 326 5.88 -7.59 -10.64
C ARG A 326 6.29 -7.20 -9.21
N LEU A 327 6.56 -5.92 -8.97
CA LEU A 327 6.89 -5.37 -7.66
C LEU A 327 5.80 -4.41 -7.14
N GLY A 328 4.60 -4.47 -7.71
CA GLY A 328 3.57 -3.43 -7.57
C GLY A 328 2.82 -3.37 -6.25
N ASN A 329 3.15 -4.17 -5.23
CA ASN A 329 2.48 -4.19 -3.93
C ASN A 329 3.45 -3.79 -2.81
N PHE A 330 4.14 -2.67 -2.99
CA PHE A 330 5.13 -2.18 -2.05
C PHE A 330 4.52 -1.30 -0.94
N THR A 331 5.20 -1.28 0.19
CA THR A 331 4.86 -0.46 1.36
C THR A 331 6.06 0.36 1.81
N VAL A 332 5.81 1.39 2.58
CA VAL A 332 6.83 2.28 3.14
C VAL A 332 6.60 2.41 4.63
N THR A 333 7.63 2.18 5.42
CA THR A 333 7.59 2.28 6.88
C THR A 333 8.70 3.19 7.39
N GLN A 334 8.35 4.15 8.24
CA GLN A 334 9.29 4.99 8.95
C GLN A 334 9.91 4.18 10.09
N ILE A 335 11.22 4.00 10.08
CA ILE A 335 11.98 3.29 11.13
C ILE A 335 12.46 4.25 12.20
N SER A 336 13.02 5.38 11.77
CA SER A 336 13.44 6.48 12.62
C SER A 336 13.22 7.81 11.90
N GLU A 337 13.59 8.92 12.49
CA GLU A 337 13.49 10.24 11.83
C GLU A 337 14.25 10.29 10.49
N LYS A 338 15.37 9.56 10.39
CA LYS A 338 16.26 9.58 9.22
C LYS A 338 16.25 8.26 8.43
N GLU A 339 15.58 7.22 8.87
CA GLU A 339 15.59 5.92 8.21
C GLU A 339 14.19 5.45 7.83
N ILE A 340 14.01 5.11 6.56
CA ILE A 340 12.75 4.67 5.97
C ILE A 340 13.02 3.41 5.16
N TRP A 341 12.16 2.40 5.32
CA TRP A 341 12.26 1.18 4.55
C TRP A 341 11.09 1.02 3.60
N LEU A 342 11.42 0.77 2.34
CA LEU A 342 10.45 0.34 1.34
C LEU A 342 10.53 -1.18 1.19
N LEU A 343 9.39 -1.85 1.30
CA LEU A 343 9.27 -3.30 1.16
C LEU A 343 8.42 -3.64 -0.05
N THR A 344 8.84 -4.67 -0.80
CA THR A 344 8.04 -5.27 -1.87
C THR A 344 8.29 -6.76 -1.95
N ALA A 345 7.36 -7.51 -2.55
CA ALA A 345 7.55 -8.92 -2.88
C ALA A 345 7.59 -9.11 -4.40
N GLU A 346 8.36 -10.05 -4.84
CA GLU A 346 8.34 -10.52 -6.23
C GLU A 346 7.05 -11.30 -6.48
N TRP A 347 6.03 -10.62 -7.04
CA TRP A 347 4.77 -11.24 -7.39
C TRP A 347 4.93 -12.03 -8.67
N MET A 348 4.97 -13.36 -8.54
CA MET A 348 5.33 -14.33 -9.58
C MET A 348 4.22 -14.62 -10.60
N GLN A 349 3.29 -13.71 -10.82
CA GLN A 349 2.23 -13.82 -11.82
C GLN A 349 2.37 -12.70 -12.86
N PRO A 350 2.44 -13.02 -14.17
CA PRO A 350 2.30 -14.36 -14.76
C PRO A 350 3.49 -15.29 -14.46
N ILE A 351 3.23 -16.59 -14.39
CA ILE A 351 4.27 -17.62 -14.24
C ILE A 351 5.25 -17.53 -15.43
N GLY A 352 6.53 -17.82 -15.17
CA GLY A 352 7.60 -17.78 -16.18
C GLY A 352 8.49 -16.54 -16.09
N CYS A 353 8.23 -15.65 -15.13
CA CYS A 353 9.13 -14.51 -14.85
C CYS A 353 10.44 -14.93 -14.17
N GLU A 354 10.52 -16.15 -13.62
CA GLU A 354 11.72 -16.76 -13.00
C GLU A 354 12.92 -16.77 -13.94
N LYS A 355 12.69 -16.87 -15.23
CA LYS A 355 13.77 -16.84 -16.24
C LYS A 355 14.59 -15.54 -16.26
N TYR A 356 14.07 -14.48 -15.64
CA TYR A 356 14.77 -13.21 -15.51
C TYR A 356 15.46 -13.04 -14.14
N GLY A 357 15.35 -14.04 -13.24
CA GLY A 357 16.04 -14.06 -11.95
C GLY A 357 15.18 -13.82 -10.72
N SER A 358 13.86 -13.67 -10.87
CA SER A 358 12.93 -13.63 -9.74
C SER A 358 12.77 -14.99 -9.08
N ASP A 359 12.64 -15.02 -7.77
CA ASP A 359 12.51 -16.24 -6.96
C ASP A 359 11.48 -16.12 -5.82
N ASN A 360 10.51 -15.20 -5.97
CA ASN A 360 9.48 -14.92 -4.96
C ASN A 360 10.04 -14.39 -3.63
N SER A 361 11.10 -13.61 -3.68
CA SER A 361 11.71 -12.97 -2.51
C SER A 361 10.93 -11.74 -2.06
N ILE A 362 11.13 -11.39 -0.79
CA ILE A 362 10.79 -10.08 -0.26
C ILE A 362 12.04 -9.19 -0.32
N TRP A 363 11.91 -8.02 -0.93
CA TRP A 363 12.93 -6.99 -0.97
C TRP A 363 12.67 -5.92 0.07
N ILE A 364 13.74 -5.46 0.70
CA ILE A 364 13.75 -4.27 1.55
C ILE A 364 14.78 -3.29 0.98
N ALA A 365 14.35 -2.08 0.61
CA ALA A 365 15.25 -0.96 0.35
C ALA A 365 15.29 -0.09 1.62
N LYS A 366 16.42 -0.09 2.31
CA LYS A 366 16.66 0.71 3.52
C LYS A 366 17.27 2.05 3.13
N ILE A 367 16.50 3.12 3.23
CA ILE A 367 16.87 4.47 2.81
C ILE A 367 17.25 5.27 4.05
N ARG A 368 18.44 5.88 4.04
CA ARG A 368 18.95 6.74 5.13
C ARG A 368 19.24 8.12 4.59
N PHE A 369 18.54 9.09 5.16
CA PHE A 369 18.73 10.51 4.88
C PHE A 369 19.87 11.09 5.75
N ALA A 370 20.56 12.10 5.24
CA ALA A 370 21.70 12.73 5.89
C ALA A 370 21.35 13.45 7.20
#